data_961db9fe85780863d38d1f35b685a69c
#
_entry.id   961db9fe85780863d38d1f35b685a69c
#
_cell.length_a   1.000
_cell.length_b   1.000
_cell.length_c   1.000
_cell.angle_alpha   90.00
_cell.angle_beta   90.00
_cell.angle_gamma   90.00
#
_symmetry.space_group_name_H-M   'P 1'
#
loop_
_entity.id
_entity.type
_entity.pdbx_description
1 polymer ?
#
loop_
_entity_poly.entity_id
_entity_poly.type
_entity_poly.pdbx_seq_one_letter_code
_entity_poly.pdbx_strand_id
1 'polypeptide(L)'
;MTPFPDARIHLVDDDAGVREALAWLLRTRRLVSDAYDSAEAFMASPAWAAEPLVPSCVLLDVRMPGMSGLALFERLLAQPWQAALPVIFLSGHADVPTAVDAVKRGAFDFCEKPFSDNAL
;
A
#
# COMPACT_ATOMS: atom_id res chain seq x y z
N MET A 1 -22.11 6.38 8.23
CA MET A 1 -21.06 7.40 8.09
C MET A 1 -19.71 6.79 8.39
N THR A 2 -18.73 7.08 7.57
CA THR A 2 -17.37 6.60 7.83
C THR A 2 -16.69 7.51 8.87
N PRO A 3 -15.87 6.94 9.80
CA PRO A 3 -15.16 7.75 10.79
C PRO A 3 -14.06 8.62 10.18
N PHE A 4 -13.60 8.28 8.97
CA PHE A 4 -12.54 9.02 8.27
C PHE A 4 -12.98 9.30 6.83
N PRO A 5 -13.93 10.24 6.61
CA PRO A 5 -14.49 10.45 5.27
C PRO A 5 -13.48 10.91 4.23
N ASP A 6 -12.37 11.52 4.67
CA ASP A 6 -11.32 12.02 3.78
C ASP A 6 -10.10 11.09 3.71
N ALA A 7 -10.15 9.92 4.37
CA ALA A 7 -9.02 9.00 4.36
C ALA A 7 -8.73 8.49 2.94
N ARG A 8 -7.44 8.30 2.64
CA ARG A 8 -6.97 7.83 1.33
C ARG A 8 -6.17 6.56 1.47
N ILE A 9 -6.43 5.61 0.57
CA ILE A 9 -5.68 4.37 0.47
C ILE A 9 -4.96 4.37 -0.87
N HIS A 10 -3.66 4.19 -0.86
CA HIS A 10 -2.86 4.09 -2.09
C HIS A 10 -2.58 2.62 -2.36
N LEU A 11 -3.04 2.12 -3.52
CA LEU A 11 -2.86 0.73 -3.93
C LEU A 11 -1.74 0.66 -4.95
N VAL A 12 -0.63 0.01 -4.60
CA VAL A 12 0.51 -0.14 -5.50
C VAL A 12 0.72 -1.62 -5.76
N ASP A 13 0.27 -2.08 -6.93
CA ASP A 13 0.35 -3.48 -7.34
C ASP A 13 0.32 -3.54 -8.87
N ASP A 14 1.18 -4.35 -9.47
CA ASP A 14 1.24 -4.45 -10.94
C ASP A 14 0.12 -5.28 -11.54
N ASP A 15 -0.61 -6.04 -10.74
CA ASP A 15 -1.71 -6.89 -11.20
C ASP A 15 -3.02 -6.10 -11.21
N ALA A 16 -3.57 -5.88 -12.41
CA ALA A 16 -4.83 -5.13 -12.56
C ALA A 16 -5.99 -5.80 -11.83
N GLY A 17 -6.04 -7.13 -11.83
CA GLY A 17 -7.09 -7.85 -11.12
C GLY A 17 -7.05 -7.61 -9.62
N VAL A 18 -5.85 -7.57 -9.04
CA VAL A 18 -5.68 -7.27 -7.62
C VAL A 18 -6.11 -5.84 -7.32
N ARG A 19 -5.65 -4.88 -8.16
CA ARG A 19 -6.04 -3.47 -7.97
C ARG A 19 -7.56 -3.29 -8.02
N GLU A 20 -8.21 -3.92 -8.99
CA GLU A 20 -9.67 -3.80 -9.14
C GLU A 20 -10.40 -4.42 -7.97
N ALA A 21 -9.98 -5.61 -7.54
CA ALA A 21 -10.62 -6.32 -6.43
C ALA A 21 -10.47 -5.53 -5.13
N LEU A 22 -9.28 -5.00 -4.86
CA LEU A 22 -9.05 -4.21 -3.65
C LEU A 22 -9.80 -2.89 -3.68
N ALA A 23 -9.81 -2.19 -4.82
CA ALA A 23 -10.54 -0.94 -4.94
C ALA A 23 -12.04 -1.16 -4.70
N TRP A 24 -12.60 -2.26 -5.24
CA TRP A 24 -13.99 -2.60 -5.02
C TRP A 24 -14.26 -2.90 -3.55
N LEU A 25 -13.40 -3.72 -2.92
CA LEU A 25 -13.54 -4.08 -1.52
C LEU A 25 -13.49 -2.84 -0.61
N LEU A 26 -12.55 -1.94 -0.86
CA LEU A 26 -12.42 -0.71 -0.08
C LEU A 26 -13.66 0.18 -0.27
N ARG A 27 -14.19 0.24 -1.49
CA ARG A 27 -15.39 1.01 -1.75
C ARG A 27 -16.59 0.48 -0.97
N THR A 28 -16.70 -0.84 -0.79
CA THR A 28 -17.76 -1.41 0.05
C THR A 28 -17.64 -0.98 1.50
N ARG A 29 -16.44 -0.56 1.92
CA ARG A 29 -16.17 -0.03 3.26
C ARG A 29 -16.16 1.50 3.27
N ARG A 30 -16.57 2.14 2.17
CA ARG A 30 -16.63 3.60 2.01
C ARG A 30 -15.26 4.26 2.15
N LEU A 31 -14.22 3.58 1.69
CA LEU A 31 -12.86 4.11 1.65
C LEU A 31 -12.49 4.47 0.22
N VAL A 32 -11.88 5.63 0.04
CA VAL A 32 -11.40 6.10 -1.25
C VAL A 32 -10.00 5.56 -1.49
N SER A 33 -9.77 5.03 -2.70
CA SER A 33 -8.46 4.53 -3.08
C SER A 33 -7.98 5.13 -4.38
N ASP A 34 -6.66 5.26 -4.51
CA ASP A 34 -5.98 5.62 -5.74
C ASP A 34 -5.05 4.46 -6.09
N ALA A 35 -5.13 3.96 -7.32
CA ALA A 35 -4.39 2.77 -7.72
C ALA A 35 -3.23 3.14 -8.65
N TYR A 36 -2.11 2.45 -8.47
CA TYR A 36 -0.88 2.62 -9.25
C TYR A 36 -0.39 1.27 -9.71
N ASP A 37 0.07 1.17 -10.95
CA ASP A 37 0.52 -0.11 -11.51
C ASP A 37 2.01 -0.37 -11.26
N SER A 38 2.72 0.57 -10.64
CA SER A 38 4.14 0.44 -10.37
C SER A 38 4.57 1.37 -9.25
N ALA A 39 5.72 1.06 -8.64
CA ALA A 39 6.34 1.94 -7.65
C ALA A 39 6.69 3.29 -8.29
N GLU A 40 7.18 3.27 -9.52
CA GLU A 40 7.55 4.47 -10.25
C GLU A 40 6.35 5.39 -10.45
N ALA A 41 5.18 4.82 -10.80
CA ALA A 41 3.96 5.60 -10.95
C ALA A 41 3.54 6.27 -9.64
N PHE A 42 3.66 5.56 -8.53
CA PHE A 42 3.35 6.12 -7.21
C PHE A 42 4.30 7.27 -6.88
N MET A 43 5.60 7.08 -7.13
CA MET A 43 6.60 8.11 -6.85
C MET A 43 6.42 9.35 -7.72
N ALA A 44 5.82 9.21 -8.90
CA ALA A 44 5.52 10.34 -9.79
C ALA A 44 4.22 11.05 -9.42
N SER A 45 3.46 10.51 -8.46
CA SER A 45 2.16 11.07 -8.08
C SER A 45 2.30 12.20 -7.06
N PRO A 46 1.27 13.05 -6.93
CA PRO A 46 1.28 14.10 -5.89
C PRO A 46 1.38 13.52 -4.47
N ALA A 47 0.92 12.28 -4.27
CA ALA A 47 0.98 11.64 -2.96
C ALA A 47 2.41 11.45 -2.45
N TRP A 48 3.39 11.34 -3.35
CA TRP A 48 4.79 11.19 -2.99
C TRP A 48 5.47 12.53 -2.67
N ALA A 49 4.90 13.63 -3.17
CA ALA A 49 5.59 14.92 -3.19
C ALA A 49 5.62 15.62 -1.83
N ALA A 50 4.71 15.28 -0.90
CA ALA A 50 4.59 16.00 0.35
C ALA A 50 3.90 15.14 1.42
N GLU A 51 3.97 15.60 2.65
CA GLU A 51 3.29 14.96 3.77
C GLU A 51 1.79 14.86 3.50
N PRO A 52 1.16 13.70 3.80
CA PRO A 52 -0.28 13.56 3.64
C PRO A 52 -1.07 14.57 4.48
N LEU A 53 -2.08 15.19 3.87
CA LEU A 53 -2.95 16.14 4.56
C LEU A 53 -4.16 15.47 5.23
N VAL A 54 -4.41 14.20 4.89
CA VAL A 54 -5.53 13.41 5.43
C VAL A 54 -4.99 12.06 5.88
N PRO A 55 -5.69 11.33 6.76
CA PRO A 55 -5.27 9.98 7.12
C PRO A 55 -5.08 9.14 5.87
N SER A 56 -3.92 8.51 5.74
CA SER A 56 -3.54 7.79 4.52
C SER A 56 -2.75 6.54 4.86
N CYS A 57 -2.82 5.54 3.99
CA CYS A 57 -1.93 4.39 4.07
C CYS A 57 -1.64 3.86 2.67
N VAL A 58 -0.61 3.00 2.56
CA VAL A 58 -0.21 2.37 1.31
C VAL A 58 -0.39 0.87 1.45
N LEU A 59 -1.12 0.27 0.51
CA LEU A 59 -1.14 -1.18 0.31
C LEU A 59 -0.17 -1.46 -0.82
N LEU A 60 0.91 -2.16 -0.53
CA LEU A 60 2.08 -2.25 -1.41
C LEU A 60 2.45 -3.68 -1.70
N ASP A 61 2.40 -4.09 -2.96
CA ASP A 61 2.87 -5.40 -3.38
C ASP A 61 4.38 -5.52 -3.15
N VAL A 62 4.80 -6.65 -2.60
CA VAL A 62 6.23 -6.90 -2.32
C VAL A 62 7.03 -6.95 -3.62
N ARG A 63 6.50 -7.63 -4.63
CA ARG A 63 7.26 -7.94 -5.85
C ARG A 63 6.58 -7.39 -7.08
N MET A 64 7.24 -6.49 -7.77
CA MET A 64 6.74 -5.87 -9.01
C MET A 64 7.89 -5.75 -10.00
N PRO A 65 7.59 -5.74 -11.32
CA PRO A 65 8.60 -5.43 -12.34
C PRO A 65 9.19 -4.04 -12.11
N GLY A 66 10.46 -3.86 -12.42
CA GLY A 66 11.14 -2.61 -12.16
C GLY A 66 11.45 -2.46 -10.68
N MET A 67 11.05 -1.36 -10.06
CA MET A 67 11.28 -1.17 -8.63
C MET A 67 10.34 -2.07 -7.83
N SER A 68 10.89 -2.89 -6.94
CA SER A 68 10.10 -3.74 -6.07
C SER A 68 9.40 -2.93 -4.99
N GLY A 69 8.37 -3.53 -4.37
CA GLY A 69 7.72 -2.90 -3.23
C GLY A 69 8.67 -2.68 -2.07
N LEU A 70 9.58 -3.63 -1.84
CA LEU A 70 10.57 -3.46 -0.77
C LEU A 70 11.48 -2.25 -1.03
N ALA A 71 11.92 -2.05 -2.27
CA ALA A 71 12.75 -0.91 -2.62
C ALA A 71 11.98 0.41 -2.45
N LEU A 72 10.71 0.43 -2.82
CA LEU A 72 9.87 1.61 -2.60
C LEU A 72 9.72 1.89 -1.10
N PHE A 73 9.51 0.85 -0.31
CA PHE A 73 9.41 1.00 1.15
C PHE A 73 10.67 1.61 1.74
N GLU A 74 11.84 1.18 1.28
CA GLU A 74 13.12 1.75 1.75
C GLU A 74 13.23 3.23 1.41
N ARG A 75 12.77 3.63 0.22
CA ARG A 75 12.73 5.05 -0.15
C ARG A 75 11.74 5.83 0.70
N LEU A 76 10.60 5.21 1.02
CA LEU A 76 9.59 5.84 1.87
C LEU A 76 10.13 6.07 3.28
N LEU A 77 10.89 5.12 3.83
CA LEU A 77 11.50 5.26 5.15
C LEU A 77 12.46 6.45 5.23
N ALA A 78 13.03 6.87 4.09
CA ALA A 78 13.93 8.00 4.04
C ALA A 78 13.19 9.35 4.02
N GLN A 79 11.86 9.36 3.85
CA GLN A 79 11.10 10.59 3.82
C GLN A 79 10.84 11.09 5.24
N PRO A 80 10.89 12.40 5.47
CA PRO A 80 10.67 12.95 6.82
C PRO A 80 9.24 12.72 7.34
N TRP A 81 8.28 12.47 6.45
CA TRP A 81 6.87 12.28 6.79
C TRP A 81 6.43 10.81 6.73
N GLN A 82 7.38 9.87 6.70
CA GLN A 82 7.01 8.46 6.49
C GLN A 82 6.12 7.91 7.62
N ALA A 83 6.22 8.42 8.83
CA ALA A 83 5.38 7.95 9.94
C ALA A 83 3.89 8.27 9.70
N ALA A 84 3.59 9.29 8.88
CA ALA A 84 2.23 9.66 8.53
C ALA A 84 1.65 8.82 7.39
N LEU A 85 2.44 7.90 6.82
CA LEU A 85 2.02 7.07 5.69
C LEU A 85 2.36 5.61 5.96
N PRO A 86 1.59 4.92 6.83
CA PRO A 86 1.84 3.52 7.14
C PRO A 86 1.75 2.64 5.89
N VAL A 87 2.58 1.60 5.84
CA VAL A 87 2.63 0.65 4.73
C VAL A 87 2.15 -0.70 5.21
N ILE A 88 1.21 -1.29 4.47
CA ILE A 88 0.78 -2.68 4.64
C ILE A 88 1.19 -3.41 3.37
N PHE A 89 2.06 -4.41 3.50
CA PHE A 89 2.50 -5.17 2.35
C PHE A 89 1.47 -6.20 1.90
N LEU A 90 1.35 -6.37 0.59
CA LEU A 90 0.54 -7.39 -0.04
C LEU A 90 1.49 -8.47 -0.53
N SER A 91 1.37 -9.69 0.00
CA SER A 91 2.40 -10.70 -0.17
C SER A 91 1.82 -11.97 -0.79
N GLY A 92 2.45 -12.49 -1.86
CA GLY A 92 2.24 -13.86 -2.28
C GLY A 92 2.89 -14.79 -1.28
N HIS A 93 2.54 -16.10 -1.35
CA HIS A 93 3.02 -17.08 -0.36
C HIS A 93 4.55 -17.10 -0.26
N ALA A 94 5.23 -17.04 -1.40
CA ALA A 94 6.69 -17.10 -1.44
C ALA A 94 7.37 -15.86 -0.84
N ASP A 95 6.66 -14.75 -0.73
CA ASP A 95 7.21 -13.48 -0.27
C ASP A 95 6.88 -13.16 1.20
N VAL A 96 6.20 -14.06 1.90
CA VAL A 96 5.84 -13.85 3.31
C VAL A 96 7.06 -13.57 4.18
N PRO A 97 8.19 -14.32 4.06
CA PRO A 97 9.37 -14.00 4.87
C PRO A 97 9.89 -12.60 4.66
N THR A 98 9.86 -12.10 3.41
CA THR A 98 10.27 -10.73 3.09
C THR A 98 9.33 -9.71 3.73
N ALA A 99 8.02 -9.97 3.70
CA ALA A 99 7.02 -9.10 4.30
C ALA A 99 7.17 -9.05 5.83
N VAL A 100 7.40 -10.21 6.46
CA VAL A 100 7.65 -10.27 7.91
C VAL A 100 8.86 -9.44 8.29
N ASP A 101 9.95 -9.55 7.53
CA ASP A 101 11.15 -8.75 7.77
C ASP A 101 10.87 -7.26 7.63
N ALA A 102 10.08 -6.87 6.62
CA ALA A 102 9.70 -5.47 6.43
C ALA A 102 8.90 -4.91 7.62
N VAL A 103 8.02 -5.72 8.20
CA VAL A 103 7.28 -5.32 9.41
C VAL A 103 8.24 -5.04 10.56
N LYS A 104 9.26 -5.88 10.73
CA LYS A 104 10.29 -5.66 11.75
C LYS A 104 11.06 -4.38 11.51
N ARG A 105 11.14 -3.91 10.26
CA ARG A 105 11.87 -2.72 9.87
C ARG A 105 11.01 -1.47 9.82
N GLY A 106 9.71 -1.57 10.16
CA GLY A 106 8.85 -0.41 10.29
C GLY A 106 7.58 -0.42 9.46
N ALA A 107 7.34 -1.43 8.61
CA ALA A 107 6.04 -1.56 7.95
C ALA A 107 4.97 -1.83 9.02
N PHE A 108 3.75 -1.36 8.76
CA PHE A 108 2.67 -1.51 9.73
C PHE A 108 2.24 -2.97 9.86
N ASP A 109 2.07 -3.65 8.73
CA ASP A 109 1.60 -5.04 8.73
C ASP A 109 1.78 -5.61 7.31
N PHE A 110 1.32 -6.85 7.12
CA PHE A 110 1.22 -7.46 5.79
C PHE A 110 -0.03 -8.31 5.70
N CYS A 111 -0.51 -8.52 4.47
CA CYS A 111 -1.62 -9.42 4.16
C CYS A 111 -1.18 -10.38 3.07
N GLU A 112 -1.46 -11.67 3.24
CA GLU A 112 -1.14 -12.67 2.23
C GLU A 112 -2.27 -12.80 1.21
N LYS A 113 -1.93 -12.85 -0.06
CA LYS A 113 -2.88 -13.10 -1.16
C LYS A 113 -3.28 -14.59 -1.17
N PRO A 114 -4.52 -14.93 -1.54
CA PRO A 114 -5.65 -14.06 -1.87
C PRO A 114 -6.30 -13.47 -0.62
N PHE A 115 -6.97 -12.32 -0.79
CA PHE A 115 -7.56 -11.60 0.33
C PHE A 115 -8.99 -12.01 0.58
N SER A 116 -9.43 -11.90 1.85
CA SER A 116 -10.82 -11.95 2.23
C SER A 116 -11.21 -10.62 2.87
N ASP A 117 -12.52 -10.39 3.02
CA ASP A 117 -13.01 -9.20 3.69
C ASP A 117 -12.44 -9.05 5.10
N ASN A 118 -12.19 -10.17 5.77
CA ASN A 118 -11.70 -10.16 7.14
C ASN A 118 -10.21 -9.84 7.25
N ALA A 119 -9.45 -9.98 6.15
CA ALA A 119 -8.02 -9.71 6.16
C ALA A 119 -7.73 -8.21 6.11
N LEU A 120 -8.63 -7.43 5.56
CA LEU A 120 -8.48 -5.98 5.42
C LEU A 120 -9.33 -5.24 6.45
#